data_98781aeee753afe2a48b87371bb379fc
#
_entry.id   98781aeee753afe2a48b87371bb379fc
#
_cell.length_a   1.000
_cell.length_b   1.000
_cell.length_c   1.000
_cell.angle_alpha   90.00
_cell.angle_beta   90.00
_cell.angle_gamma   90.00
#
_symmetry.space_group_name_H-M   'P 1'
#
loop_
_entity.id
_entity.type
_entity.pdbx_description
1 polymer ?
#
loop_
_entity_poly.entity_id
_entity_poly.type
_entity_poly.pdbx_seq_one_letter_code
_entity_poly.pdbx_strand_id
1 'polypeptide(L)'
;MRASFEDAVNRAIDEGADFVLLAGDLFHSRDVDAETLDVAESQLSRLKDEGTEVIAVEGNHDAGLYRKELSWMEYLHRRGLLTLLAADFHGKRVFSPPALDRGEVSGYVDRDGIRIFGVQYLGRRFTERIPQILEGIERANDGDEPEATILLAHFGISGQIPGAPGVRRHSL
;
A
#
# COMPACT_ATOMS: atom_id res chain seq x y z
N MET A 1 11.79 -8.71 -12.77
CA MET A 1 10.85 -8.55 -11.66
C MET A 1 11.11 -9.55 -10.53
N ARG A 2 11.11 -10.88 -10.78
CA ARG A 2 11.39 -11.90 -9.76
C ARG A 2 12.67 -11.62 -8.97
N ALA A 3 13.81 -11.49 -9.64
CA ALA A 3 15.09 -11.20 -8.99
C ALA A 3 15.09 -9.90 -8.17
N SER A 4 14.47 -8.83 -8.65
CA SER A 4 14.44 -7.54 -7.93
C SER A 4 13.61 -7.59 -6.65
N PHE A 5 12.52 -8.37 -6.62
CA PHE A 5 11.71 -8.54 -5.41
C PHE A 5 12.42 -9.45 -4.40
N GLU A 6 13.03 -10.55 -4.87
CA GLU A 6 13.85 -11.43 -4.05
C GLU A 6 15.04 -10.66 -3.42
N ASP A 7 15.72 -9.80 -4.20
CA ASP A 7 16.81 -8.97 -3.70
C ASP A 7 16.33 -7.98 -2.62
N ALA A 8 15.16 -7.36 -2.82
CA ALA A 8 14.57 -6.45 -1.83
C ALA A 8 14.20 -7.18 -0.52
N VAL A 9 13.62 -8.39 -0.63
CA VAL A 9 13.29 -9.23 0.52
C VAL A 9 14.56 -9.65 1.27
N ASN A 10 15.58 -10.15 0.55
CA ASN A 10 16.85 -10.53 1.17
C ASN A 10 17.45 -9.35 1.92
N ARG A 11 17.48 -8.18 1.31
CA ARG A 11 18.01 -6.96 1.93
C ARG A 11 17.23 -6.57 3.19
N ALA A 12 15.89 -6.62 3.16
CA ALA A 12 15.07 -6.30 4.33
C ALA A 12 15.37 -7.26 5.50
N ILE A 13 15.54 -8.55 5.21
CA ILE A 13 15.91 -9.56 6.20
C ILE A 13 17.34 -9.31 6.73
N ASP A 14 18.32 -9.10 5.85
CA ASP A 14 19.72 -8.91 6.22
C ASP A 14 19.92 -7.63 7.06
N GLU A 15 19.14 -6.59 6.81
CA GLU A 15 19.18 -5.32 7.55
C GLU A 15 18.29 -5.37 8.83
N GLY A 16 17.53 -6.45 9.07
CA GLY A 16 16.66 -6.59 10.23
C GLY A 16 15.53 -5.55 10.25
N ALA A 17 14.91 -5.30 9.10
CA ALA A 17 13.84 -4.31 8.99
C ALA A 17 12.60 -4.71 9.80
N ASP A 18 12.05 -3.79 10.61
CA ASP A 18 10.82 -4.00 11.38
C ASP A 18 9.61 -4.14 10.44
N PHE A 19 9.57 -3.34 9.37
CA PHE A 19 8.54 -3.44 8.34
C PHE A 19 9.05 -3.00 6.96
N VAL A 20 8.37 -3.48 5.92
CA VAL A 20 8.57 -3.12 4.52
C VAL A 20 7.35 -2.35 4.00
N LEU A 21 7.57 -1.18 3.41
CA LEU A 21 6.53 -0.40 2.75
C LEU A 21 6.50 -0.71 1.26
N LEU A 22 5.41 -1.32 0.80
CA LEU A 22 5.18 -1.68 -0.60
C LEU A 22 4.25 -0.65 -1.25
N ALA A 23 4.82 0.27 -2.01
CA ALA A 23 4.09 1.37 -2.64
C ALA A 23 3.37 0.97 -3.94
N GLY A 24 2.74 -0.20 -3.98
CA GLY A 24 1.98 -0.74 -5.11
C GLY A 24 2.84 -1.41 -6.19
N ASP A 25 2.14 -1.97 -7.20
CA ASP A 25 2.71 -2.69 -8.33
C ASP A 25 3.60 -3.87 -7.91
N LEU A 26 3.12 -4.66 -6.93
CA LEU A 26 3.74 -5.97 -6.60
C LEU A 26 3.73 -6.87 -7.83
N PHE A 27 2.65 -6.83 -8.59
CA PHE A 27 2.51 -7.56 -9.83
C PHE A 27 2.71 -6.65 -11.04
N HIS A 28 3.36 -7.18 -12.08
CA HIS A 28 3.60 -6.43 -13.32
C HIS A 28 2.36 -6.36 -14.21
N SER A 29 1.39 -7.26 -13.99
CA SER A 29 0.16 -7.39 -14.76
C SER A 29 -0.99 -7.78 -13.85
N ARG A 30 -2.21 -7.38 -14.20
CA ARG A 30 -3.43 -7.82 -13.52
C ARG A 30 -3.74 -9.30 -13.73
N ASP A 31 -3.25 -9.85 -14.85
CA ASP A 31 -3.31 -11.28 -15.12
C ASP A 31 -2.08 -11.94 -14.52
N VAL A 32 -2.26 -12.48 -13.32
CA VAL A 32 -1.22 -13.12 -12.51
C VAL A 32 -1.38 -14.64 -12.62
N ASP A 33 -0.36 -15.30 -13.12
CA ASP A 33 -0.32 -16.76 -13.17
C ASP A 33 0.04 -17.38 -11.82
N ALA A 34 -0.21 -18.67 -11.67
CA ALA A 34 0.01 -19.40 -10.44
C ALA A 34 1.49 -19.40 -10.00
N GLU A 35 2.44 -19.41 -10.95
CA GLU A 35 3.87 -19.36 -10.61
C GLU A 35 4.27 -18.01 -10.03
N THR A 36 3.77 -16.93 -10.62
CA THR A 36 4.01 -15.55 -10.13
C THR A 36 3.42 -15.35 -8.74
N LEU A 37 2.21 -15.88 -8.50
CA LEU A 37 1.56 -15.80 -7.19
C LEU A 37 2.32 -16.61 -6.13
N ASP A 38 2.76 -17.83 -6.46
CA ASP A 38 3.53 -18.69 -5.57
C ASP A 38 4.85 -18.04 -5.14
N VAL A 39 5.53 -17.38 -6.08
CA VAL A 39 6.73 -16.59 -5.75
C VAL A 39 6.41 -15.45 -4.80
N ALA A 40 5.34 -14.68 -5.04
CA ALA A 40 4.95 -13.58 -4.18
C ALA A 40 4.61 -14.10 -2.76
N GLU A 41 3.80 -15.16 -2.64
CA GLU A 41 3.48 -15.78 -1.36
C GLU A 41 4.72 -16.28 -0.62
N SER A 42 5.63 -16.96 -1.33
CA SER A 42 6.88 -17.48 -0.77
C SER A 42 7.75 -16.34 -0.20
N GLN A 43 7.96 -15.26 -0.94
CA GLN A 43 8.79 -14.15 -0.49
C GLN A 43 8.16 -13.38 0.68
N LEU A 44 6.84 -13.15 0.64
CA LEU A 44 6.11 -12.52 1.74
C LEU A 44 6.10 -13.39 3.00
N SER A 45 6.01 -14.71 2.84
CA SER A 45 6.10 -15.66 3.97
C SER A 45 7.48 -15.60 4.62
N ARG A 46 8.56 -15.50 3.86
CA ARG A 46 9.92 -15.35 4.41
C ARG A 46 10.04 -14.09 5.28
N LEU A 47 9.54 -12.94 4.83
CA LEU A 47 9.53 -11.72 5.64
C LEU A 47 8.75 -11.93 6.94
N LYS A 48 7.56 -12.54 6.84
CA LYS A 48 6.72 -12.82 7.99
C LYS A 48 7.38 -13.78 9.00
N ASP A 49 8.07 -14.82 8.52
CA ASP A 49 8.77 -15.80 9.37
C ASP A 49 9.92 -15.16 10.13
N GLU A 50 10.56 -14.12 9.56
CA GLU A 50 11.59 -13.29 10.20
C GLU A 50 11.00 -12.16 11.09
N GLY A 51 9.66 -12.05 11.16
CA GLY A 51 8.98 -11.05 11.96
C GLY A 51 8.84 -9.67 11.27
N THR A 52 9.25 -9.55 10.02
CA THR A 52 9.13 -8.31 9.23
C THR A 52 7.72 -8.18 8.66
N GLU A 53 6.98 -7.14 9.05
CA GLU A 53 5.65 -6.88 8.51
C GLU A 53 5.73 -6.19 7.15
N VAL A 54 4.85 -6.56 6.21
CA VAL A 54 4.69 -5.85 4.93
C VAL A 54 3.42 -5.03 4.96
N ILE A 55 3.55 -3.71 4.81
CA ILE A 55 2.44 -2.76 4.72
C ILE A 55 2.37 -2.24 3.29
N ALA A 56 1.21 -2.36 2.65
CA ALA A 56 1.09 -2.17 1.21
C ALA A 56 -0.10 -1.29 0.81
N VAL A 57 -0.01 -0.68 -0.36
CA VAL A 57 -1.15 -0.11 -1.10
C VAL A 57 -1.23 -0.73 -2.49
N GLU A 58 -2.41 -0.70 -3.11
CA GLU A 58 -2.55 -1.15 -4.49
C GLU A 58 -1.98 -0.13 -5.49
N GLY A 59 -1.21 -0.64 -6.44
CA GLY A 59 -0.79 0.08 -7.64
C GLY A 59 -1.82 -0.05 -8.78
N ASN A 60 -1.47 0.46 -9.96
CA ASN A 60 -2.35 0.39 -11.12
C ASN A 60 -2.42 -1.00 -11.76
N HIS A 61 -1.44 -1.85 -11.50
CA HIS A 61 -1.41 -3.23 -11.97
C HIS A 61 -2.02 -4.23 -10.97
N ASP A 62 -2.13 -3.86 -9.71
CA ASP A 62 -2.66 -4.74 -8.66
C ASP A 62 -4.18 -4.71 -8.56
N ALA A 63 -4.81 -3.57 -8.95
CA ALA A 63 -6.26 -3.40 -8.86
C ALA A 63 -7.02 -4.43 -9.71
N GLY A 64 -8.05 -5.06 -9.14
CA GLY A 64 -8.91 -6.01 -9.83
C GLY A 64 -9.49 -5.46 -11.14
N LEU A 65 -9.72 -6.34 -12.13
CA LEU A 65 -10.31 -5.99 -13.43
C LEU A 65 -11.71 -5.40 -13.31
N TYR A 66 -12.46 -5.82 -12.31
CA TYR A 66 -13.80 -5.33 -11.98
C TYR A 66 -13.89 -4.97 -10.50
N ARG A 67 -14.60 -3.87 -10.17
CA ARG A 67 -14.79 -3.35 -8.79
C ARG A 67 -15.38 -4.36 -7.78
N LYS A 68 -15.80 -5.53 -8.21
CA LYS A 68 -16.42 -6.58 -7.38
C LYS A 68 -15.57 -7.83 -7.23
N GLU A 69 -14.40 -7.86 -7.87
CA GLU A 69 -13.50 -9.02 -7.80
C GLU A 69 -12.45 -8.75 -6.73
N LEU A 70 -12.13 -9.80 -5.99
CA LEU A 70 -11.03 -9.81 -5.05
C LEU A 70 -9.73 -9.56 -5.80
N SER A 71 -8.99 -8.51 -5.43
CA SER A 71 -7.67 -8.29 -6.00
C SER A 71 -6.65 -9.28 -5.43
N TRP A 72 -5.52 -9.45 -6.11
CA TRP A 72 -4.44 -10.29 -5.59
C TRP A 72 -3.85 -9.72 -4.30
N MET A 73 -3.82 -8.39 -4.15
CA MET A 73 -3.37 -7.73 -2.92
C MET A 73 -4.33 -7.98 -1.76
N GLU A 74 -5.65 -7.88 -2.00
CA GLU A 74 -6.66 -8.26 -1.00
C GLU A 74 -6.59 -9.75 -0.65
N TYR A 75 -6.33 -10.63 -1.63
CA TYR A 75 -6.11 -12.05 -1.38
C TYR A 75 -4.92 -12.27 -0.43
N LEU A 76 -3.76 -11.67 -0.73
CA LEU A 76 -2.56 -11.77 0.10
C LEU A 76 -2.79 -11.17 1.51
N HIS A 77 -3.55 -10.09 1.61
CA HIS A 77 -3.97 -9.49 2.87
C HIS A 77 -4.81 -10.47 3.71
N ARG A 78 -5.83 -11.10 3.12
CA ARG A 78 -6.67 -12.10 3.79
C ARG A 78 -5.88 -13.34 4.21
N ARG A 79 -4.82 -13.67 3.50
CA ARG A 79 -3.85 -14.72 3.86
C ARG A 79 -2.94 -14.31 5.03
N GLY A 80 -2.97 -13.02 5.42
CA GLY A 80 -2.12 -12.47 6.47
C GLY A 80 -0.64 -12.43 6.09
N LEU A 81 -0.36 -12.25 4.79
CA LEU A 81 0.99 -12.13 4.25
C LEU A 81 1.42 -10.67 4.10
N LEU A 82 0.47 -9.75 4.10
CA LEU A 82 0.69 -8.31 4.14
C LEU A 82 -0.49 -7.61 4.80
N THR A 83 -0.30 -6.37 5.21
CA THR A 83 -1.35 -5.44 5.64
C THR A 83 -1.66 -4.47 4.52
N LEU A 84 -2.85 -4.60 3.91
CA LEU A 84 -3.29 -3.72 2.82
C LEU A 84 -3.97 -2.49 3.39
N LEU A 85 -3.57 -1.31 2.90
CA LEU A 85 -4.16 -0.03 3.25
C LEU A 85 -4.83 0.62 2.04
N ALA A 86 -5.97 1.28 2.26
CA ALA A 86 -6.66 2.03 1.22
C ALA A 86 -7.47 3.21 1.79
N ALA A 87 -7.48 4.33 1.08
CA ALA A 87 -8.31 5.48 1.38
C ALA A 87 -9.73 5.30 0.81
N ASP A 88 -10.75 5.63 1.59
CA ASP A 88 -12.16 5.65 1.18
C ASP A 88 -12.65 7.09 0.96
N PHE A 89 -12.75 7.49 -0.30
CA PHE A 89 -13.25 8.82 -0.69
C PHE A 89 -14.77 8.91 -0.84
N HIS A 90 -15.48 7.83 -0.55
CA HIS A 90 -16.95 7.74 -0.65
C HIS A 90 -17.62 7.58 0.72
N GLY A 91 -16.84 7.17 1.72
CA GLY A 91 -17.28 6.99 3.09
C GLY A 91 -17.33 8.27 3.91
N LYS A 92 -17.64 8.12 5.19
CA LYS A 92 -17.65 9.24 6.16
C LYS A 92 -16.25 9.69 6.56
N ARG A 93 -15.25 8.83 6.42
CA ARG A 93 -13.84 9.08 6.75
C ARG A 93 -12.98 8.59 5.60
N VAL A 94 -12.02 9.42 5.19
CA VAL A 94 -11.04 9.05 4.15
C VAL A 94 -10.18 7.89 4.64
N PHE A 95 -9.77 7.93 5.90
CA PHE A 95 -8.99 6.88 6.52
C PHE A 95 -9.76 6.25 7.67
N SER A 96 -10.13 4.98 7.50
CA SER A 96 -10.70 4.17 8.57
C SER A 96 -9.60 3.74 9.55
N PRO A 97 -9.91 3.63 10.86
CA PRO A 97 -8.96 3.08 11.83
C PRO A 97 -8.65 1.61 11.52
N PRO A 98 -7.60 1.05 12.15
CA PRO A 98 -7.27 -0.36 12.01
C PRO A 98 -8.49 -1.24 12.26
N ALA A 99 -8.75 -2.16 11.33
CA ALA A 99 -9.87 -3.09 11.42
C ALA A 99 -9.61 -4.15 12.49
N LEU A 100 -10.67 -4.56 13.18
CA LEU A 100 -10.60 -5.65 14.17
C LEU A 100 -10.57 -7.02 13.49
N ASP A 101 -11.19 -7.13 12.31
CA ASP A 101 -11.24 -8.37 11.54
C ASP A 101 -10.12 -8.44 10.50
N ARG A 102 -9.46 -9.61 10.45
CA ARG A 102 -8.37 -9.91 9.52
C ARG A 102 -8.82 -10.02 8.07
N GLY A 103 -9.41 -9.14 7.47
CA GLY A 103 -9.87 -9.21 6.07
C GLY A 103 -10.43 -7.90 5.62
N GLU A 104 -10.58 -6.96 6.56
CA GLU A 104 -10.99 -5.62 6.26
C GLU A 104 -9.76 -4.75 5.99
N VAL A 105 -9.81 -4.02 4.89
CA VAL A 105 -8.78 -3.06 4.50
C VAL A 105 -8.95 -1.79 5.32
N SER A 106 -7.89 -1.35 5.99
CA SER A 106 -7.87 -0.15 6.82
C SER A 106 -7.33 1.05 6.06
N GLY A 107 -7.62 2.25 6.52
CA GLY A 107 -7.06 3.48 5.98
C GLY A 107 -5.64 3.75 6.48
N TYR A 108 -5.34 3.31 7.69
CA TYR A 108 -4.02 3.44 8.32
C TYR A 108 -3.76 2.31 9.32
N VAL A 109 -2.51 2.19 9.75
CA VAL A 109 -2.06 1.35 10.86
C VAL A 109 -1.06 2.10 11.72
N ASP A 110 -0.99 1.73 13.00
CA ASP A 110 0.01 2.26 13.95
C ASP A 110 1.06 1.18 14.23
N ARG A 111 2.34 1.56 14.16
CA ARG A 111 3.49 0.70 14.47
C ARG A 111 4.56 1.51 15.18
N ASP A 112 4.89 1.14 16.40
CA ASP A 112 5.99 1.71 17.19
C ASP A 112 6.00 3.26 17.20
N GLY A 113 4.84 3.88 17.45
CA GLY A 113 4.69 5.32 17.43
C GLY A 113 4.56 5.96 16.06
N ILE A 114 4.64 5.19 14.98
CA ILE A 114 4.50 5.65 13.60
C ILE A 114 3.10 5.31 13.08
N ARG A 115 2.39 6.31 12.59
CA ARG A 115 1.11 6.11 11.87
C ARG A 115 1.32 6.12 10.38
N ILE A 116 0.96 5.01 9.72
CA ILE A 116 1.16 4.80 8.29
C ILE A 116 -0.19 4.81 7.59
N PHE A 117 -0.44 5.84 6.78
CA PHE A 117 -1.65 5.99 5.96
C PHE A 117 -1.42 5.40 4.58
N GLY A 118 -2.46 4.76 4.00
CA GLY A 118 -2.39 4.19 2.67
C GLY A 118 -3.33 4.85 1.66
N VAL A 119 -2.80 5.20 0.50
CA VAL A 119 -3.60 5.66 -0.64
C VAL A 119 -3.25 4.82 -1.86
N GLN A 120 -4.21 4.02 -2.30
CA GLN A 120 -4.13 3.20 -3.50
C GLN A 120 -4.03 4.07 -4.76
N TYR A 121 -3.72 3.47 -5.91
CA TYR A 121 -3.66 4.17 -7.18
C TYR A 121 -4.99 4.85 -7.55
N LEU A 122 -4.96 6.16 -7.75
CA LEU A 122 -6.09 7.00 -8.12
C LEU A 122 -5.98 7.59 -9.54
N GLY A 123 -4.88 7.32 -10.23
CA GLY A 123 -4.59 7.93 -11.52
C GLY A 123 -4.53 9.46 -11.44
N ARG A 124 -5.16 10.15 -12.41
CA ARG A 124 -5.20 11.62 -12.45
C ARG A 124 -5.94 12.25 -11.26
N ARG A 125 -6.83 11.51 -10.62
CA ARG A 125 -7.61 11.99 -9.47
C ARG A 125 -6.78 12.18 -8.20
N PHE A 126 -5.55 11.68 -8.13
CA PHE A 126 -4.71 11.81 -6.95
C PHE A 126 -4.54 13.29 -6.57
N THR A 127 -4.17 14.16 -7.53
CA THR A 127 -3.99 15.59 -7.28
C THR A 127 -5.26 16.27 -6.76
N GLU A 128 -6.42 15.90 -7.30
CA GLU A 128 -7.73 16.43 -6.87
C GLU A 128 -8.10 16.00 -5.45
N ARG A 129 -7.55 14.88 -4.98
CA ARG A 129 -7.81 14.30 -3.66
C ARG A 129 -6.84 14.75 -2.57
N ILE A 130 -5.74 15.41 -2.91
CA ILE A 130 -4.75 15.89 -1.93
C ILE A 130 -5.39 16.64 -0.75
N PRO A 131 -6.29 17.62 -0.95
CA PRO A 131 -6.92 18.33 0.19
C PRO A 131 -7.68 17.39 1.12
N GLN A 132 -8.42 16.41 0.58
CA GLN A 132 -9.16 15.43 1.37
C GLN A 132 -8.24 14.46 2.10
N ILE A 133 -7.10 14.09 1.48
CA ILE A 133 -6.08 13.24 2.09
C ILE A 133 -5.50 13.97 3.32
N LEU A 134 -5.08 15.23 3.18
CA LEU A 134 -4.50 16.02 4.26
C LEU A 134 -5.50 16.21 5.40
N GLU A 135 -6.75 16.61 5.11
CA GLU A 135 -7.80 16.73 6.11
C GLU A 135 -8.08 15.38 6.82
N GLY A 136 -8.03 14.29 6.06
CA GLY A 136 -8.23 12.94 6.60
C GLY A 136 -7.12 12.53 7.57
N ILE A 137 -5.87 12.86 7.27
CA ILE A 137 -4.69 12.64 8.13
C ILE A 137 -4.83 13.47 9.41
N GLU A 138 -5.08 14.78 9.30
CA GLU A 138 -5.27 15.67 10.43
C GLU A 138 -6.38 15.15 11.36
N ARG A 139 -7.52 14.77 10.80
CA ARG A 139 -8.65 14.22 11.57
C ARG A 139 -8.33 12.90 12.27
N ALA A 140 -7.53 12.03 11.63
CA ALA A 140 -7.15 10.76 12.23
C ALA A 140 -6.09 10.91 13.34
N ASN A 141 -5.30 11.99 13.31
CA ASN A 141 -4.30 12.31 14.31
C ASN A 141 -4.88 13.17 15.47
N ASP A 142 -6.07 13.75 15.30
CA ASP A 142 -6.68 14.62 16.31
C ASP A 142 -6.96 13.87 17.61
N GLY A 143 -6.33 14.28 18.69
CA GLY A 143 -6.45 13.69 20.02
C GLY A 143 -5.63 12.42 20.27
N ASP A 144 -4.90 11.93 19.28
CA ASP A 144 -4.00 10.76 19.37
C ASP A 144 -2.84 10.94 18.39
N GLU A 145 -1.96 11.89 18.69
CA GLU A 145 -0.84 12.26 17.81
C GLU A 145 0.26 11.19 17.83
N PRO A 146 0.62 10.58 16.69
CA PRO A 146 1.76 9.67 16.59
C PRO A 146 3.09 10.46 16.66
N GLU A 147 4.19 9.78 16.98
CA GLU A 147 5.55 10.37 16.94
C GLU A 147 5.96 10.74 15.52
N ALA A 148 5.50 9.95 14.54
CA ALA A 148 5.73 10.21 13.11
C ALA A 148 4.53 9.78 12.26
N THR A 149 4.36 10.45 11.13
CA THR A 149 3.32 10.13 10.14
C THR A 149 3.97 9.83 8.80
N ILE A 150 3.59 8.70 8.19
CA ILE A 150 4.00 8.31 6.85
C ILE A 150 2.76 8.21 5.95
N LEU A 151 2.82 8.79 4.75
CA LEU A 151 1.84 8.57 3.69
C LEU A 151 2.42 7.64 2.64
N LEU A 152 1.94 6.41 2.59
CA LEU A 152 2.25 5.44 1.55
C LEU A 152 1.25 5.60 0.41
N ALA A 153 1.73 5.90 -0.80
CA ALA A 153 0.84 6.15 -1.94
C ALA A 153 1.47 5.72 -3.26
N HIS A 154 0.62 5.26 -4.19
CA HIS A 154 1.03 4.91 -5.55
C HIS A 154 0.56 5.96 -6.55
N PHE A 155 1.49 6.75 -7.09
CA PHE A 155 1.23 7.74 -8.13
C PHE A 155 2.48 8.03 -8.98
N GLY A 156 2.27 8.46 -10.22
CA GLY A 156 3.36 8.92 -11.08
C GLY A 156 3.69 10.40 -10.85
N ILE A 157 4.96 10.77 -10.98
CA ILE A 157 5.38 12.18 -11.01
C ILE A 157 5.43 12.65 -12.48
N SER A 158 4.78 13.77 -12.74
CA SER A 158 4.71 14.36 -14.09
C SER A 158 6.12 14.62 -14.66
N GLY A 159 6.36 14.16 -15.89
CA GLY A 159 7.61 14.32 -16.59
C GLY A 159 8.68 13.25 -16.33
N GLN A 160 8.44 12.29 -15.41
CA GLN A 160 9.35 11.14 -15.24
C GLN A 160 9.15 10.08 -16.31
N ILE A 161 7.91 9.85 -16.72
CA ILE A 161 7.57 8.90 -17.79
C ILE A 161 6.95 9.68 -18.94
N PRO A 162 7.54 9.68 -20.15
CA PRO A 162 7.00 10.38 -21.31
C PRO A 162 5.56 9.94 -21.62
N GLY A 163 4.62 10.89 -21.69
CA GLY A 163 3.21 10.63 -22.00
C GLY A 163 2.36 10.05 -20.87
N ALA A 164 2.95 9.67 -19.73
CA ALA A 164 2.19 9.21 -18.57
C ALA A 164 1.65 10.38 -17.75
N PRO A 165 0.39 10.27 -17.25
CA PRO A 165 -0.14 11.25 -16.31
C PRO A 165 0.58 11.13 -14.96
N GLY A 166 0.86 12.28 -14.33
CA GLY A 166 1.51 12.31 -13.03
C GLY A 166 1.20 13.58 -12.25
N VAL A 167 1.54 13.57 -10.98
CA VAL A 167 1.43 14.72 -10.08
C VAL A 167 2.58 15.68 -10.36
N ARG A 168 2.31 16.98 -10.42
CA ARG A 168 3.37 17.99 -10.57
C ARG A 168 4.13 18.12 -9.26
N ARG A 169 5.47 18.22 -9.31
CA ARG A 169 6.33 18.32 -8.11
C ARG A 169 5.96 19.45 -7.14
N HIS A 170 5.40 20.56 -7.66
CA HIS A 170 4.97 21.70 -6.84
C HIS A 170 3.52 21.60 -6.34
N SER A 171 2.89 20.45 -6.51
CA SER A 171 1.55 20.14 -5.98
C SER A 171 1.62 19.13 -4.83
N LEU A 172 2.80 18.74 -4.42
CA LEU A 172 3.13 17.95 -3.24
C LEU A 172 3.77 18.91 -2.20
#